data_f590259b6af5229e2967a749f57717c9
#
_entry.id   f590259b6af5229e2967a749f57717c9
#
_cell.length_a   1.000
_cell.length_b   1.000
_cell.length_c   1.000
_cell.angle_alpha   90.00
_cell.angle_beta   90.00
_cell.angle_gamma   90.00
#
_symmetry.space_group_name_H-M   'P 1'
#
loop_
_entity.id
_entity.type
_entity.pdbx_description
1 polymer ?
#
loop_
_entity_poly.entity_id
_entity_poly.type
_entity_poly.pdbx_seq_one_letter_code
_entity_poly.pdbx_strand_id
1 'polypeptide(L)'
;MAKEKIVLITGASSGIGEATAKTLVNNGHKVILTARSEDKLTKLVQSLGEDNALSVPADATDFTELENVVTQGLEKFGRLDAAFANAGMGVSTAGTEKGDPDEWSTMIDINIKALLWTAKATLPHLRQNKGHFILTSSAAGRKPIKGSIYGATKWFAYGFGQNLAEEMSEWNGRCTTIAPGMVNTPFFDEAKPDKLDPQDVADAVLFAIEANQRNNVREIYLMPTN
;
A
#
# COMPACT_ATOMS: atom_id res chain seq x y z
N MET A 1 -6.09 -13.09 -20.91
CA MET A 1 -5.24 -12.13 -20.17
C MET A 1 -6.15 -11.22 -19.36
N ALA A 2 -5.77 -10.86 -18.14
CA ALA A 2 -6.49 -9.87 -17.36
C ALA A 2 -6.49 -8.51 -18.10
N LYS A 3 -7.55 -7.73 -17.92
CA LYS A 3 -7.61 -6.38 -18.51
C LYS A 3 -6.57 -5.49 -17.83
N GLU A 4 -5.79 -4.74 -18.59
CA GLU A 4 -4.85 -3.72 -18.07
C GLU A 4 -5.52 -2.84 -17.01
N LYS A 5 -4.83 -2.64 -15.89
CA LYS A 5 -5.21 -1.76 -14.79
C LYS A 5 -4.16 -0.69 -14.56
N ILE A 6 -4.59 0.48 -14.12
CA ILE A 6 -3.72 1.57 -13.68
C ILE A 6 -3.78 1.65 -12.17
N VAL A 7 -2.62 1.45 -11.53
CA VAL A 7 -2.52 1.25 -10.08
C VAL A 7 -1.61 2.29 -9.45
N LEU A 8 -2.14 3.07 -8.51
CA LEU A 8 -1.33 3.98 -7.68
C LEU A 8 -0.75 3.21 -6.50
N ILE A 9 0.55 3.39 -6.22
CA ILE A 9 1.26 2.72 -5.11
C ILE A 9 1.98 3.76 -4.27
N THR A 10 1.62 3.87 -2.97
CA THR A 10 2.37 4.67 -2.01
C THR A 10 3.47 3.83 -1.34
N GLY A 11 4.58 4.46 -0.96
CA GLY A 11 5.74 3.75 -0.44
C GLY A 11 6.41 2.86 -1.48
N ALA A 12 6.40 3.28 -2.76
CA ALA A 12 6.84 2.48 -3.90
C ALA A 12 8.37 2.36 -4.05
N SER A 13 9.16 3.11 -3.27
CA SER A 13 10.62 3.22 -3.46
C SER A 13 11.44 2.05 -2.90
N SER A 14 10.81 1.09 -2.23
CA SER A 14 11.49 -0.08 -1.64
C SER A 14 10.51 -1.17 -1.20
N GLY A 15 11.06 -2.33 -0.87
CA GLY A 15 10.35 -3.45 -0.22
C GLY A 15 9.10 -3.89 -0.96
N ILE A 16 7.98 -4.00 -0.24
CA ILE A 16 6.70 -4.47 -0.78
C ILE A 16 6.21 -3.59 -1.94
N GLY A 17 6.31 -2.27 -1.81
CA GLY A 17 5.84 -1.33 -2.85
C GLY A 17 6.62 -1.48 -4.16
N GLU A 18 7.93 -1.58 -4.08
CA GLU A 18 8.81 -1.80 -5.25
C GLU A 18 8.54 -3.16 -5.91
N ALA A 19 8.47 -4.24 -5.11
CA ALA A 19 8.16 -5.57 -5.61
C ALA A 19 6.79 -5.61 -6.30
N THR A 20 5.77 -4.98 -5.69
CA THR A 20 4.42 -4.86 -6.26
C THR A 20 4.45 -4.11 -7.60
N ALA A 21 5.17 -3.00 -7.70
CA ALA A 21 5.30 -2.24 -8.94
C ALA A 21 5.87 -3.12 -10.08
N LYS A 22 6.96 -3.83 -9.80
CA LYS A 22 7.59 -4.77 -10.76
C LYS A 22 6.63 -5.89 -11.17
N THR A 23 5.97 -6.50 -10.20
CA THR A 23 5.02 -7.60 -10.45
C THR A 23 3.85 -7.14 -11.31
N LEU A 24 3.28 -5.98 -11.03
CA LEU A 24 2.15 -5.45 -11.80
C LEU A 24 2.53 -5.12 -13.24
N VAL A 25 3.66 -4.46 -13.46
CA VAL A 25 4.13 -4.13 -14.83
C VAL A 25 4.45 -5.41 -15.62
N ASN A 26 5.09 -6.40 -15.01
CA ASN A 26 5.38 -7.69 -15.64
C ASN A 26 4.10 -8.47 -16.03
N ASN A 27 2.96 -8.16 -15.40
CA ASN A 27 1.65 -8.74 -15.71
C ASN A 27 0.77 -7.82 -16.59
N GLY A 28 1.36 -6.80 -17.23
CA GLY A 28 0.70 -5.95 -18.21
C GLY A 28 -0.18 -4.84 -17.60
N HIS A 29 0.06 -4.48 -16.36
CA HIS A 29 -0.56 -3.31 -15.70
C HIS A 29 0.35 -2.09 -15.77
N LYS A 30 -0.20 -0.90 -15.51
CA LYS A 30 0.54 0.36 -15.40
C LYS A 30 0.51 0.87 -13.97
N VAL A 31 1.57 1.59 -13.58
CA VAL A 31 1.72 2.02 -12.19
C VAL A 31 2.02 3.52 -12.06
N ILE A 32 1.43 4.15 -11.05
CA ILE A 32 1.74 5.49 -10.57
C ILE A 32 2.44 5.30 -9.23
N LEU A 33 3.72 5.66 -9.16
CA LEU A 33 4.61 5.37 -8.04
C LEU A 33 4.88 6.63 -7.24
N THR A 34 4.61 6.58 -5.95
CA THR A 34 4.92 7.70 -5.07
C THR A 34 5.64 7.29 -3.79
N ALA A 35 6.63 8.08 -3.44
CA ALA A 35 7.42 8.03 -2.21
C ALA A 35 8.26 9.31 -2.12
N ARG A 36 8.91 9.57 -0.98
CA ARG A 36 9.79 10.74 -0.79
C ARG A 36 11.11 10.64 -1.56
N SER A 37 11.60 9.44 -1.86
CA SER A 37 12.90 9.21 -2.49
C SER A 37 12.81 9.28 -4.01
N GLU A 38 12.95 10.46 -4.58
CA GLU A 38 12.89 10.72 -6.03
C GLU A 38 13.88 9.86 -6.83
N ASP A 39 15.15 9.79 -6.40
CA ASP A 39 16.17 9.01 -7.09
C ASP A 39 15.82 7.52 -7.22
N LYS A 40 15.21 6.93 -6.17
CA LYS A 40 14.80 5.53 -6.19
C LYS A 40 13.61 5.31 -7.11
N LEU A 41 12.64 6.24 -7.09
CA LEU A 41 11.48 6.18 -7.98
C LEU A 41 11.90 6.31 -9.44
N THR A 42 12.80 7.24 -9.75
CA THR A 42 13.33 7.45 -11.11
C THR A 42 14.02 6.19 -11.64
N LYS A 43 14.89 5.57 -10.83
CA LYS A 43 15.53 4.29 -11.19
C LYS A 43 14.53 3.17 -11.41
N LEU A 44 13.49 3.12 -10.58
CA LEU A 44 12.44 2.11 -10.73
C LEU A 44 11.66 2.31 -12.02
N VAL A 45 11.24 3.54 -12.36
CA VAL A 45 10.56 3.86 -13.62
C VAL A 45 11.44 3.50 -14.83
N GLN A 46 12.74 3.85 -14.79
CA GLN A 46 13.68 3.49 -15.86
C GLN A 46 13.73 1.95 -16.09
N SER A 47 13.66 1.16 -15.02
CA SER A 47 13.65 -0.30 -15.11
C SER A 47 12.33 -0.89 -15.61
N LEU A 48 11.20 -0.20 -15.38
CA LEU A 48 9.85 -0.63 -15.76
C LEU A 48 9.41 -0.13 -17.14
N GLY A 49 10.07 0.91 -17.64
CA GLY A 49 9.70 1.63 -18.87
C GLY A 49 8.70 2.75 -18.60
N GLU A 50 8.98 3.93 -19.17
CA GLU A 50 8.17 5.15 -18.96
C GLU A 50 6.74 5.03 -19.49
N ASP A 51 6.48 4.14 -20.45
CA ASP A 51 5.13 3.86 -20.94
C ASP A 51 4.26 3.11 -19.91
N ASN A 52 4.90 2.40 -18.97
CA ASN A 52 4.24 1.54 -17.99
C ASN A 52 4.22 2.15 -16.58
N ALA A 53 5.10 3.10 -16.31
CA ALA A 53 5.27 3.65 -14.97
C ALA A 53 5.41 5.17 -14.98
N LEU A 54 4.84 5.82 -13.96
CA LEU A 54 5.01 7.24 -13.67
C LEU A 54 5.53 7.36 -12.24
N SER A 55 6.58 8.13 -12.01
CA SER A 55 6.99 8.54 -10.67
C SER A 55 6.53 9.97 -10.38
N VAL A 56 5.92 10.16 -9.23
CA VAL A 56 5.59 11.48 -8.68
C VAL A 56 6.06 11.49 -7.23
N PRO A 57 7.22 12.06 -6.93
CA PRO A 57 7.72 12.18 -5.58
C PRO A 57 6.75 12.97 -4.71
N ALA A 58 6.40 12.42 -3.54
CA ALA A 58 5.49 13.07 -2.60
C ALA A 58 5.65 12.50 -1.18
N ASP A 59 5.35 13.33 -0.18
CA ASP A 59 5.11 12.87 1.19
C ASP A 59 3.64 12.44 1.32
N ALA A 60 3.41 11.17 1.57
CA ALA A 60 2.06 10.64 1.73
C ALA A 60 1.32 11.20 2.95
N THR A 61 1.99 11.92 3.86
CA THR A 61 1.39 12.64 4.99
C THR A 61 0.90 14.04 4.61
N ASP A 62 1.21 14.52 3.40
CA ASP A 62 0.67 15.76 2.82
C ASP A 62 -0.46 15.42 1.83
N PHE A 63 -1.66 15.89 2.16
CA PHE A 63 -2.84 15.61 1.34
C PHE A 63 -2.77 16.29 -0.04
N THR A 64 -2.25 17.50 -0.10
CA THR A 64 -2.13 18.26 -1.36
C THR A 64 -1.14 17.61 -2.32
N GLU A 65 -0.03 17.10 -1.78
CA GLU A 65 0.93 16.35 -2.60
C GLU A 65 0.30 15.06 -3.16
N LEU A 66 -0.50 14.34 -2.37
CA LEU A 66 -1.22 13.14 -2.85
C LEU A 66 -2.27 13.47 -3.91
N GLU A 67 -3.00 14.58 -3.80
CA GLU A 67 -3.92 15.05 -4.85
C GLU A 67 -3.16 15.31 -6.15
N ASN A 68 -1.96 15.93 -6.07
CA ASN A 68 -1.11 16.15 -7.23
C ASN A 68 -0.62 14.83 -7.85
N VAL A 69 -0.26 13.83 -7.03
CA VAL A 69 0.09 12.47 -7.54
C VAL A 69 -1.05 11.88 -8.36
N VAL A 70 -2.27 11.96 -7.85
CA VAL A 70 -3.45 11.45 -8.55
C VAL A 70 -3.69 12.23 -9.85
N THR A 71 -3.60 13.55 -9.81
CA THR A 71 -3.79 14.42 -10.97
C THR A 71 -2.81 14.06 -12.09
N GLN A 72 -1.51 14.01 -11.81
CA GLN A 72 -0.49 13.64 -12.81
C GLN A 72 -0.70 12.22 -13.34
N GLY A 73 -1.11 11.28 -12.48
CA GLY A 73 -1.44 9.93 -12.89
C GLY A 73 -2.61 9.88 -13.88
N LEU A 74 -3.66 10.66 -13.63
CA LEU A 74 -4.82 10.78 -14.53
C LEU A 74 -4.47 11.46 -15.84
N GLU A 75 -3.63 12.51 -15.81
CA GLU A 75 -3.13 13.18 -17.01
C GLU A 75 -2.36 12.21 -17.90
N LYS A 76 -1.51 11.36 -17.32
CA LYS A 76 -0.70 10.40 -18.09
C LYS A 76 -1.50 9.21 -18.61
N PHE A 77 -2.34 8.62 -17.78
CA PHE A 77 -2.98 7.33 -18.07
C PHE A 77 -4.50 7.39 -18.29
N GLY A 78 -5.13 8.54 -18.05
CA GLY A 78 -6.54 8.80 -18.34
C GLY A 78 -7.54 8.24 -17.31
N ARG A 79 -7.12 7.34 -16.41
CA ARG A 79 -8.00 6.74 -15.37
C ARG A 79 -7.18 6.18 -14.20
N LEU A 80 -7.88 5.82 -13.13
CA LEU A 80 -7.32 5.08 -12.00
C LEU A 80 -8.23 3.87 -11.71
N ASP A 81 -7.66 2.66 -11.75
CA ASP A 81 -8.41 1.42 -11.53
C ASP A 81 -8.19 0.84 -10.12
N ALA A 82 -7.02 1.07 -9.53
CA ALA A 82 -6.73 0.65 -8.16
C ALA A 82 -5.75 1.59 -7.46
N ALA A 83 -5.78 1.57 -6.13
CA ALA A 83 -4.80 2.24 -5.28
C ALA A 83 -4.29 1.27 -4.22
N PHE A 84 -2.98 1.19 -4.05
CA PHE A 84 -2.33 0.41 -3.01
C PHE A 84 -1.69 1.35 -1.98
N ALA A 85 -2.40 1.57 -0.88
CA ALA A 85 -1.94 2.32 0.29
C ALA A 85 -0.98 1.45 1.10
N ASN A 86 0.32 1.51 0.76
CA ASN A 86 1.36 0.66 1.31
C ASN A 86 2.37 1.41 2.18
N ALA A 87 2.47 2.73 2.08
CA ALA A 87 3.37 3.51 2.94
C ALA A 87 3.18 3.16 4.42
N GLY A 88 4.27 2.96 5.15
CA GLY A 88 4.24 2.59 6.55
C GLY A 88 5.62 2.55 7.18
N MET A 89 5.67 2.68 8.51
CA MET A 89 6.88 2.55 9.30
C MET A 89 6.62 1.85 10.64
N GLY A 90 7.68 1.33 11.24
CA GLY A 90 7.71 0.83 12.62
C GLY A 90 8.27 1.86 13.59
N VAL A 91 8.58 1.41 14.79
CA VAL A 91 9.29 2.16 15.84
C VAL A 91 10.60 1.48 16.20
N SER A 92 11.60 2.24 16.60
CA SER A 92 12.88 1.73 17.04
C SER A 92 12.79 1.17 18.47
N THR A 93 12.03 1.83 19.34
CA THR A 93 11.87 1.45 20.75
C THR A 93 10.48 0.93 21.03
N ALA A 94 10.38 -0.36 21.35
CA ALA A 94 9.12 -0.99 21.74
C ALA A 94 8.74 -0.65 23.20
N GLY A 95 7.43 -0.67 23.45
CA GLY A 95 6.86 -0.48 24.79
C GLY A 95 6.27 0.90 25.01
N THR A 96 5.08 0.93 25.64
CA THR A 96 4.33 2.18 25.88
C THR A 96 5.01 3.10 26.90
N GLU A 97 5.70 2.51 27.88
CA GLU A 97 6.40 3.29 28.92
C GLU A 97 7.73 3.87 28.43
N LYS A 98 8.42 3.16 27.51
CA LYS A 98 9.80 3.47 27.10
C LYS A 98 9.91 4.09 25.71
N GLY A 99 8.83 4.05 24.92
CA GLY A 99 8.85 4.52 23.54
C GLY A 99 8.92 6.06 23.46
N ASP A 100 9.38 6.52 22.31
CA ASP A 100 9.53 7.92 21.99
C ASP A 100 8.22 8.51 21.43
N PRO A 101 7.63 9.54 22.07
CA PRO A 101 6.41 10.20 21.58
C PRO A 101 6.55 10.83 20.18
N ASP A 102 7.72 11.35 19.82
CA ASP A 102 7.94 11.97 18.51
C ASP A 102 7.98 10.90 17.41
N GLU A 103 8.60 9.75 17.70
CA GLU A 103 8.57 8.59 16.81
C GLU A 103 7.14 8.05 16.64
N TRP A 104 6.35 8.01 17.72
CA TRP A 104 4.94 7.61 17.64
C TRP A 104 4.11 8.58 16.79
N SER A 105 4.32 9.90 16.97
CA SER A 105 3.64 10.92 16.17
C SER A 105 3.91 10.71 14.68
N THR A 106 5.18 10.55 14.33
CA THR A 106 5.60 10.28 12.94
C THR A 106 4.98 8.98 12.41
N MET A 107 4.98 7.91 13.22
CA MET A 107 4.38 6.63 12.82
C MET A 107 2.86 6.73 12.63
N ILE A 108 2.17 7.46 13.49
CA ILE A 108 0.72 7.72 13.35
C ILE A 108 0.44 8.48 12.07
N ASP A 109 1.23 9.51 11.77
CA ASP A 109 1.09 10.27 10.54
C ASP A 109 1.27 9.38 9.30
N ILE A 110 2.27 8.51 9.29
CA ILE A 110 2.52 7.63 8.14
C ILE A 110 1.54 6.46 8.09
N ASN A 111 1.29 5.75 9.21
CA ASN A 111 0.48 4.53 9.18
C ASN A 111 -1.03 4.79 9.18
N ILE A 112 -1.47 5.95 9.66
CA ILE A 112 -2.89 6.31 9.78
C ILE A 112 -3.25 7.45 8.83
N LYS A 113 -2.63 8.63 8.96
CA LYS A 113 -3.02 9.80 8.15
C LYS A 113 -2.74 9.57 6.67
N ALA A 114 -1.54 9.07 6.32
CA ALA A 114 -1.22 8.79 4.91
C ALA A 114 -2.15 7.73 4.29
N LEU A 115 -2.59 6.73 5.06
CA LEU A 115 -3.62 5.78 4.62
C LEU A 115 -4.95 6.49 4.33
N LEU A 116 -5.42 7.35 5.26
CA LEU A 116 -6.66 8.11 5.09
C LEU A 116 -6.57 9.09 3.92
N TRP A 117 -5.44 9.78 3.77
CA TRP A 117 -5.21 10.71 2.66
C TRP A 117 -5.15 10.01 1.31
N THR A 118 -4.50 8.86 1.25
CA THR A 118 -4.49 8.02 0.03
C THR A 118 -5.92 7.61 -0.34
N ALA A 119 -6.73 7.16 0.62
CA ALA A 119 -8.12 6.84 0.36
C ALA A 119 -8.91 8.08 -0.11
N LYS A 120 -8.81 9.20 0.60
CA LYS A 120 -9.52 10.44 0.27
C LYS A 120 -9.19 10.95 -1.13
N ALA A 121 -7.91 10.94 -1.52
CA ALA A 121 -7.47 11.40 -2.84
C ALA A 121 -7.90 10.46 -3.98
N THR A 122 -7.95 9.14 -3.74
CA THR A 122 -8.16 8.16 -4.82
C THR A 122 -9.62 7.71 -4.98
N LEU A 123 -10.41 7.65 -3.91
CA LEU A 123 -11.78 7.12 -3.94
C LEU A 123 -12.71 7.79 -4.96
N PRO A 124 -12.71 9.12 -5.18
CA PRO A 124 -13.55 9.75 -6.20
C PRO A 124 -13.29 9.20 -7.62
N HIS A 125 -12.05 8.87 -7.92
CA HIS A 125 -11.62 8.34 -9.22
C HIS A 125 -11.86 6.82 -9.32
N LEU A 126 -11.64 6.08 -8.23
CA LEU A 126 -11.95 4.65 -8.16
C LEU A 126 -13.45 4.40 -8.33
N ARG A 127 -14.31 5.25 -7.77
CA ARG A 127 -15.78 5.13 -7.92
C ARG A 127 -16.21 5.12 -9.39
N GLN A 128 -15.57 5.92 -10.25
CA GLN A 128 -15.89 6.01 -11.67
C GLN A 128 -15.68 4.69 -12.42
N ASN A 129 -14.71 3.88 -11.96
CA ASN A 129 -14.31 2.64 -12.60
C ASN A 129 -14.70 1.38 -11.82
N LYS A 130 -15.51 1.51 -10.75
CA LYS A 130 -15.77 0.42 -9.80
C LYS A 130 -14.46 -0.18 -9.30
N GLY A 131 -13.55 0.69 -8.96
CA GLY A 131 -12.14 0.39 -8.71
C GLY A 131 -11.88 -0.38 -7.42
N HIS A 132 -10.61 -0.54 -7.12
CA HIS A 132 -10.14 -1.37 -6.01
C HIS A 132 -9.19 -0.58 -5.10
N PHE A 133 -9.51 -0.47 -3.82
CA PHE A 133 -8.59 0.06 -2.81
C PHE A 133 -7.93 -1.10 -2.06
N ILE A 134 -6.60 -1.10 -2.02
CA ILE A 134 -5.83 -2.12 -1.32
C ILE A 134 -4.99 -1.41 -0.26
N LEU A 135 -4.89 -1.99 0.92
CA LEU A 135 -4.11 -1.40 2.01
C LEU A 135 -3.28 -2.43 2.76
N THR A 136 -2.12 -1.99 3.26
CA THR A 136 -1.22 -2.83 4.06
C THR A 136 -1.50 -2.66 5.55
N SER A 137 -2.14 -3.68 6.15
CA SER A 137 -2.17 -3.88 7.59
C SER A 137 -0.93 -4.70 8.01
N SER A 138 -1.09 -5.66 8.91
CA SER A 138 -0.04 -6.56 9.39
C SER A 138 -0.68 -7.69 10.19
N ALA A 139 0.03 -8.80 10.39
CA ALA A 139 -0.28 -9.77 11.42
C ALA A 139 -0.38 -9.11 12.82
N ALA A 140 0.37 -8.02 13.05
CA ALA A 140 0.29 -7.21 14.26
C ALA A 140 -1.05 -6.47 14.44
N GLY A 141 -1.83 -6.31 13.37
CA GLY A 141 -3.21 -5.78 13.42
C GLY A 141 -4.29 -6.84 13.63
N ARG A 142 -3.89 -8.10 13.89
CA ARG A 142 -4.81 -9.25 14.04
C ARG A 142 -4.67 -9.98 15.39
N LYS A 143 -3.64 -9.67 16.14
CA LYS A 143 -3.38 -10.25 17.47
C LYS A 143 -2.76 -9.22 18.39
N PRO A 144 -3.03 -9.30 19.71
CA PRO A 144 -2.37 -8.43 20.70
C PRO A 144 -0.85 -8.67 20.71
N ILE A 145 -0.10 -7.58 20.72
CA ILE A 145 1.35 -7.61 20.92
C ILE A 145 1.64 -6.65 22.08
N LYS A 146 2.22 -7.16 23.16
CA LYS A 146 2.48 -6.39 24.37
C LYS A 146 3.30 -5.14 24.06
N GLY A 147 2.76 -3.96 24.42
CA GLY A 147 3.43 -2.67 24.27
C GLY A 147 3.64 -2.21 22.83
N SER A 148 2.94 -2.77 21.85
CA SER A 148 3.11 -2.42 20.45
C SER A 148 2.18 -1.31 20.01
N ILE A 149 2.67 -0.07 19.98
CA ILE A 149 1.97 1.06 19.37
C ILE A 149 1.84 0.85 17.85
N TYR A 150 2.89 0.30 17.20
CA TYR A 150 2.81 -0.14 15.81
C TYR A 150 1.61 -1.09 15.57
N GLY A 151 1.46 -2.11 16.41
CA GLY A 151 0.31 -3.00 16.34
C GLY A 151 -1.01 -2.25 16.37
N ALA A 152 -1.15 -1.27 17.27
CA ALA A 152 -2.37 -0.45 17.37
C ALA A 152 -2.66 0.33 16.06
N THR A 153 -1.64 0.89 15.38
CA THR A 153 -1.84 1.51 14.06
C THR A 153 -2.27 0.51 12.99
N LYS A 154 -1.82 -0.73 13.07
CA LYS A 154 -2.21 -1.81 12.14
C LYS A 154 -3.58 -2.40 12.45
N TRP A 155 -4.04 -2.36 13.71
CA TRP A 155 -5.45 -2.58 14.06
C TRP A 155 -6.35 -1.50 13.45
N PHE A 156 -5.93 -0.22 13.52
CA PHE A 156 -6.64 0.85 12.82
C PHE A 156 -6.77 0.56 11.33
N ALA A 157 -5.66 0.26 10.66
CA ALA A 157 -5.66 -0.03 9.22
C ALA A 157 -6.59 -1.21 8.88
N TYR A 158 -6.58 -2.27 9.69
CA TYR A 158 -7.48 -3.40 9.53
C TYR A 158 -8.96 -2.97 9.65
N GLY A 159 -9.33 -2.30 10.74
CA GLY A 159 -10.71 -1.84 10.97
C GLY A 159 -11.18 -0.86 9.90
N PHE A 160 -10.30 0.09 9.50
CA PHE A 160 -10.58 1.01 8.41
C PHE A 160 -10.87 0.27 7.10
N GLY A 161 -10.05 -0.73 6.73
CA GLY A 161 -10.25 -1.54 5.52
C GLY A 161 -11.59 -2.27 5.53
N GLN A 162 -12.05 -2.79 6.67
CA GLN A 162 -13.37 -3.43 6.78
C GLN A 162 -14.51 -2.43 6.55
N ASN A 163 -14.44 -1.25 7.18
CA ASN A 163 -15.44 -0.21 7.01
C ASN A 163 -15.46 0.34 5.58
N LEU A 164 -14.29 0.60 5.01
CA LEU A 164 -14.15 1.09 3.64
C LEU A 164 -14.71 0.08 2.62
N ALA A 165 -14.57 -1.22 2.86
CA ALA A 165 -15.13 -2.23 1.98
C ALA A 165 -16.67 -2.21 1.97
N GLU A 166 -17.34 -1.89 3.09
CA GLU A 166 -18.79 -1.68 3.13
C GLU A 166 -19.17 -0.42 2.33
N GLU A 167 -18.48 0.70 2.56
CA GLU A 167 -18.71 1.95 1.82
C GLU A 167 -18.53 1.75 0.30
N MET A 168 -17.45 1.09 -0.11
CA MET A 168 -17.17 0.85 -1.53
C MET A 168 -18.17 -0.12 -2.19
N SER A 169 -18.78 -1.01 -1.42
CA SER A 169 -19.79 -1.96 -1.92
C SER A 169 -21.02 -1.26 -2.50
N GLU A 170 -21.38 -0.07 -2.02
CA GLU A 170 -22.51 0.73 -2.51
C GLU A 170 -22.42 1.07 -4.01
N TRP A 171 -21.20 1.12 -4.55
CA TRP A 171 -20.94 1.40 -5.96
C TRP A 171 -20.18 0.27 -6.67
N ASN A 172 -20.23 -0.96 -6.11
CA ASN A 172 -19.56 -2.16 -6.60
C ASN A 172 -18.02 -2.02 -6.69
N GLY A 173 -17.42 -1.17 -5.88
CA GLY A 173 -15.98 -1.13 -5.65
C GLY A 173 -15.53 -2.26 -4.72
N ARG A 174 -14.22 -2.45 -4.63
CA ARG A 174 -13.61 -3.49 -3.80
C ARG A 174 -12.58 -2.89 -2.86
N CYS A 175 -12.46 -3.48 -1.66
CA CYS A 175 -11.39 -3.13 -0.73
C CYS A 175 -10.74 -4.41 -0.18
N THR A 176 -9.41 -4.49 -0.29
CA THR A 176 -8.64 -5.63 0.22
C THR A 176 -7.62 -5.17 1.26
N THR A 177 -7.64 -5.80 2.42
CA THR A 177 -6.59 -5.65 3.44
C THR A 177 -5.54 -6.74 3.27
N ILE A 178 -4.30 -6.36 3.02
CA ILE A 178 -3.15 -7.27 3.04
C ILE A 178 -2.55 -7.24 4.45
N ALA A 179 -2.49 -8.39 5.11
CA ALA A 179 -2.02 -8.51 6.48
C ALA A 179 -0.82 -9.49 6.57
N PRO A 180 0.39 -9.06 6.17
CA PRO A 180 1.56 -9.91 6.22
C PRO A 180 2.12 -10.06 7.63
N GLY A 181 2.79 -11.19 7.87
CA GLY A 181 3.75 -11.38 8.94
C GLY A 181 5.03 -10.58 8.70
N MET A 182 6.16 -11.02 9.23
CA MET A 182 7.45 -10.40 8.93
C MET A 182 7.82 -10.61 7.46
N VAL A 183 8.22 -9.54 6.78
CA VAL A 183 8.67 -9.52 5.39
C VAL A 183 10.11 -8.99 5.36
N ASN A 184 11.00 -9.66 4.66
CA ASN A 184 12.41 -9.27 4.53
C ASN A 184 12.55 -8.01 3.67
N THR A 185 12.46 -6.86 4.30
CA THR A 185 12.50 -5.54 3.66
C THR A 185 13.36 -4.57 4.47
N PRO A 186 13.75 -3.42 3.91
CA PRO A 186 14.39 -2.32 4.65
C PRO A 186 13.52 -1.68 5.77
N PHE A 187 12.35 -2.22 6.04
CA PHE A 187 11.55 -1.89 7.22
C PHE A 187 12.25 -2.31 8.53
N PHE A 188 13.10 -3.32 8.46
CA PHE A 188 13.91 -3.80 9.59
C PHE A 188 15.37 -3.40 9.38
N ASP A 189 16.05 -3.03 10.45
CA ASP A 189 17.49 -2.71 10.44
C ASP A 189 18.35 -3.92 10.05
N GLU A 190 17.87 -5.12 10.37
CA GLU A 190 18.54 -6.38 10.05
C GLU A 190 17.74 -7.18 9.02
N ALA A 191 18.44 -7.80 8.08
CA ALA A 191 17.82 -8.72 7.12
C ALA A 191 17.12 -9.89 7.82
N LYS A 192 15.97 -10.30 7.28
CA LYS A 192 15.14 -11.41 7.80
C LYS A 192 14.96 -12.48 6.70
N PRO A 193 16.05 -13.16 6.25
CA PRO A 193 16.01 -14.03 5.08
C PRO A 193 15.08 -15.24 5.23
N ASP A 194 14.79 -15.66 6.47
CA ASP A 194 13.88 -16.78 6.77
C ASP A 194 12.41 -16.36 6.87
N LYS A 195 12.08 -15.12 6.54
CA LYS A 195 10.72 -14.58 6.59
C LYS A 195 10.18 -14.40 5.16
N LEU A 196 8.95 -13.89 5.04
CA LEU A 196 8.34 -13.63 3.72
C LEU A 196 9.27 -12.76 2.87
N ASP A 197 9.34 -13.06 1.59
CA ASP A 197 9.93 -12.16 0.60
C ASP A 197 8.92 -11.06 0.21
N PRO A 198 9.37 -9.85 -0.14
CA PRO A 198 8.48 -8.83 -0.73
C PRO A 198 7.65 -9.34 -1.91
N GLN A 199 8.17 -10.30 -2.67
CA GLN A 199 7.49 -10.93 -3.79
C GLN A 199 6.24 -11.71 -3.35
N ASP A 200 6.26 -12.40 -2.19
CA ASP A 200 5.09 -13.12 -1.68
C ASP A 200 3.90 -12.17 -1.45
N VAL A 201 4.20 -10.94 -0.98
CA VAL A 201 3.18 -9.92 -0.76
C VAL A 201 2.74 -9.29 -2.09
N ALA A 202 3.67 -9.07 -3.01
CA ALA A 202 3.35 -8.54 -4.34
C ALA A 202 2.43 -9.49 -5.13
N ASP A 203 2.66 -10.80 -5.04
CA ASP A 203 1.81 -11.82 -5.67
C ASP A 203 0.40 -11.83 -5.07
N ALA A 204 0.28 -11.62 -3.76
CA ALA A 204 -1.02 -11.49 -3.09
C ALA A 204 -1.77 -10.21 -3.54
N VAL A 205 -1.07 -9.10 -3.74
CA VAL A 205 -1.65 -7.86 -4.29
C VAL A 205 -2.10 -8.08 -5.74
N LEU A 206 -1.28 -8.72 -6.57
CA LEU A 206 -1.65 -9.07 -7.95
C LEU A 206 -2.90 -9.96 -7.98
N PHE A 207 -2.95 -11.01 -7.16
CA PHE A 207 -4.13 -11.88 -7.03
C PHE A 207 -5.40 -11.08 -6.72
N ALA A 208 -5.32 -10.14 -5.76
CA ALA A 208 -6.46 -9.30 -5.41
C ALA A 208 -6.88 -8.37 -6.57
N ILE A 209 -5.92 -7.77 -7.27
CA ILE A 209 -6.17 -6.88 -8.41
C ILE A 209 -6.83 -7.63 -9.56
N GLU A 210 -6.35 -8.83 -9.90
CA GLU A 210 -6.83 -9.64 -11.01
C GLU A 210 -8.09 -10.45 -10.69
N ALA A 211 -8.47 -10.57 -9.41
CA ALA A 211 -9.70 -11.24 -9.01
C ALA A 211 -10.90 -10.68 -9.78
N ASN A 212 -11.83 -11.58 -10.17
CA ASN A 212 -13.03 -11.19 -10.90
C ASN A 212 -13.79 -10.07 -10.15
N GLN A 213 -14.35 -9.11 -10.88
CA GLN A 213 -15.07 -7.96 -10.29
C GLN A 213 -16.19 -8.34 -9.30
N ARG A 214 -16.82 -9.49 -9.48
CA ARG A 214 -17.81 -10.03 -8.52
C ARG A 214 -17.22 -10.60 -7.24
N ASN A 215 -15.88 -10.77 -7.18
CA ASN A 215 -15.16 -11.34 -6.04
C ASN A 215 -14.45 -10.21 -5.28
N ASN A 216 -15.01 -9.81 -4.15
CA ASN A 216 -14.38 -8.88 -3.24
C ASN A 216 -13.53 -9.66 -2.23
N VAL A 217 -12.25 -9.87 -2.55
CA VAL A 217 -11.27 -10.45 -1.62
C VAL A 217 -11.05 -9.46 -0.48
N ARG A 218 -11.72 -9.67 0.66
CA ARG A 218 -11.73 -8.72 1.78
C ARG A 218 -10.40 -8.66 2.54
N GLU A 219 -9.71 -9.79 2.59
CA GLU A 219 -8.45 -9.90 3.31
C GLU A 219 -7.58 -11.01 2.73
N ILE A 220 -6.25 -10.76 2.74
CA ILE A 220 -5.22 -11.77 2.51
C ILE A 220 -4.25 -11.72 3.69
N TYR A 221 -4.21 -12.82 4.45
CA TYR A 221 -3.35 -12.99 5.61
C TYR A 221 -2.20 -13.93 5.26
N LEU A 222 -0.97 -13.45 5.33
CA LEU A 222 0.24 -14.17 4.93
C LEU A 222 1.17 -14.31 6.13
N MET A 223 1.64 -15.51 6.38
CA MET A 223 2.61 -15.78 7.45
C MET A 223 3.80 -16.57 6.91
N PRO A 224 5.02 -16.31 7.39
CA PRO A 224 6.13 -17.19 7.11
C PRO A 224 5.83 -18.57 7.75
N THR A 225 6.42 -19.61 7.18
CA THR A 225 6.24 -21.01 7.65
C THR A 225 7.04 -21.33 8.92
N ASN A 226 7.97 -20.43 9.32
CA ASN A 226 8.86 -20.60 10.48
C ASN A 226 9.10 -19.28 11.24
#